data_d2f8a16af1ce4238ceb77cbfd84898f1
#
_entry.id   d2f8a16af1ce4238ceb77cbfd84898f1
#
_cell.length_a   1.000
_cell.length_b   1.000
_cell.length_c   1.000
_cell.angle_alpha   90.00
_cell.angle_beta   90.00
_cell.angle_gamma   90.00
#
_symmetry.space_group_name_H-M   'P 1'
#
loop_
_entity.id
_entity.type
_entity.pdbx_description
1 polymer ?
#
loop_
_entity_poly.entity_id
_entity_poly.type
_entity_poly.pdbx_seq_one_letter_code
_entity_poly.pdbx_strand_id
1 'polypeptide(L)'
;MLKLFPNKIAGLFLVLIISACAFICNAQTKTTHTKNPHNIVFIEDSWDEALRQAALQNKYIFVDAYASWCGPCKMLKKYTFSNQKVADFFNANFVNVSIDMEKGDGPSLATAWRLQAYPTLIIFDAKGRPVLGTAGYMGVNDLLDFGKQGLSKKSSAI
;
A
#
# COMPACT_ATOMS: atom_id res chain seq x y z
N MET A 1 16.32 23.29 72.35
CA MET A 1 17.59 23.26 71.57
C MET A 1 17.37 22.28 70.40
N LEU A 2 17.10 22.80 69.22
CA LEU A 2 16.88 22.00 68.02
C LEU A 2 18.14 22.15 67.15
N LYS A 3 18.91 21.08 66.95
CA LYS A 3 20.11 21.07 66.12
C LYS A 3 19.68 20.92 64.66
N LEU A 4 19.98 21.93 63.83
CA LEU A 4 19.94 21.87 62.38
C LEU A 4 21.04 20.94 61.85
N PHE A 5 20.66 19.89 61.13
CA PHE A 5 21.60 19.12 60.30
C PHE A 5 21.73 19.75 58.93
N PRO A 6 22.94 19.94 58.39
CA PRO A 6 23.12 20.57 57.07
C PRO A 6 22.76 19.57 55.98
N ASN A 7 21.90 20.01 55.08
CA ASN A 7 21.34 19.28 53.93
C ASN A 7 22.37 19.19 52.77
N LYS A 8 23.41 18.35 52.95
CA LYS A 8 24.40 18.10 51.87
C LYS A 8 24.04 16.94 50.94
N ILE A 9 22.93 16.23 51.21
CA ILE A 9 22.54 15.04 50.44
C ILE A 9 21.57 15.40 49.31
N ALA A 10 20.86 16.54 49.41
CA ALA A 10 19.90 16.96 48.37
C ALA A 10 20.57 17.37 47.04
N GLY A 11 21.82 17.85 47.07
CA GLY A 11 22.53 18.27 45.85
C GLY A 11 23.04 17.11 44.97
N LEU A 12 23.32 15.95 45.60
CA LEU A 12 23.88 14.80 44.86
C LEU A 12 22.81 14.04 44.05
N PHE A 13 21.54 14.02 44.52
CA PHE A 13 20.46 13.39 43.80
C PHE A 13 20.00 14.21 42.59
N LEU A 14 20.13 15.54 42.61
CA LEU A 14 19.72 16.40 41.51
C LEU A 14 20.68 16.28 40.30
N VAL A 15 21.96 16.07 40.53
CA VAL A 15 22.98 15.92 39.46
C VAL A 15 22.86 14.56 38.78
N LEU A 16 22.46 13.50 39.49
CA LEU A 16 22.24 12.16 38.91
C LEU A 16 21.00 12.08 38.01
N ILE A 17 19.95 12.86 38.29
CA ILE A 17 18.73 12.88 37.48
C ILE A 17 18.94 13.61 36.13
N ILE A 18 19.77 14.65 36.11
CA ILE A 18 20.07 15.40 34.88
C ILE A 18 21.00 14.61 33.95
N SER A 19 21.86 13.74 34.48
CA SER A 19 22.73 12.87 33.68
C SER A 19 21.99 11.71 32.99
N ALA A 20 20.87 11.26 33.55
CA ALA A 20 20.04 10.15 32.98
C ALA A 20 19.17 10.59 31.79
N CYS A 21 18.82 11.89 31.67
CA CYS A 21 18.01 12.42 30.58
C CYS A 21 18.77 12.63 29.26
N ALA A 22 20.09 12.61 29.26
CA ALA A 22 20.91 12.87 28.05
C ALA A 22 21.10 11.63 27.14
N PHE A 23 20.65 10.43 27.55
CA PHE A 23 20.86 9.18 26.80
C PHE A 23 19.69 8.71 25.94
N ILE A 24 18.57 9.44 25.87
CA ILE A 24 17.34 8.97 25.18
C ILE A 24 17.11 9.67 23.82
N CYS A 25 18.06 10.42 23.30
CA CYS A 25 17.84 11.13 22.04
C CYS A 25 18.89 10.80 20.99
N ASN A 26 18.97 9.52 20.58
CA ASN A 26 19.65 9.13 19.34
C ASN A 26 19.05 7.85 18.73
N ALA A 27 17.73 7.77 18.64
CA ALA A 27 17.09 6.91 17.67
C ALA A 27 17.14 7.63 16.30
N GLN A 28 18.32 7.64 15.68
CA GLN A 28 18.44 7.93 14.26
C GLN A 28 17.67 6.83 13.54
N THR A 29 16.43 7.12 13.14
CA THR A 29 15.73 6.36 12.10
C THR A 29 16.62 6.40 10.86
N LYS A 30 17.43 5.34 10.67
CA LYS A 30 17.98 5.02 9.36
C LYS A 30 16.78 4.87 8.43
N THR A 31 16.47 5.91 7.68
CA THR A 31 15.69 5.77 6.45
C THR A 31 16.51 4.85 5.55
N THR A 32 16.25 3.56 5.64
CA THR A 32 16.62 2.62 4.61
C THR A 32 15.90 3.11 3.37
N HIS A 33 16.64 3.69 2.42
CA HIS A 33 16.21 3.80 1.03
C HIS A 33 16.01 2.37 0.54
N THR A 34 14.83 1.82 0.79
CA THR A 34 14.38 0.59 0.18
C THR A 34 14.29 0.92 -1.31
N LYS A 35 15.26 0.39 -2.09
CA LYS A 35 15.21 0.46 -3.55
C LYS A 35 13.80 0.02 -3.95
N ASN A 36 13.03 0.90 -4.59
CA ASN A 36 11.68 0.57 -5.03
C ASN A 36 11.72 -0.76 -5.79
N PRO A 37 10.85 -1.70 -5.47
CA PRO A 37 10.83 -2.98 -6.16
C PRO A 37 10.61 -2.74 -7.66
N HIS A 38 11.31 -3.48 -8.52
CA HIS A 38 11.17 -3.40 -9.98
C HIS A 38 9.80 -3.83 -10.50
N ASN A 39 8.93 -4.32 -9.62
CA ASN A 39 7.59 -4.80 -9.94
C ASN A 39 6.56 -4.08 -9.08
N ILE A 40 5.31 -4.04 -9.56
CA ILE A 40 4.19 -3.74 -8.67
C ILE A 40 4.18 -4.77 -7.54
N VAL A 41 4.10 -4.30 -6.30
CA VAL A 41 3.94 -5.15 -5.11
C VAL A 41 2.47 -5.41 -4.90
N PHE A 42 2.05 -6.65 -5.04
CA PHE A 42 0.66 -7.06 -4.87
C PHE A 42 0.44 -7.77 -3.54
N ILE A 43 -0.71 -7.52 -2.94
CA ILE A 43 -1.36 -8.43 -2.02
C ILE A 43 -1.94 -9.56 -2.88
N GLU A 44 -1.61 -10.81 -2.58
CA GLU A 44 -2.08 -11.93 -3.37
C GLU A 44 -3.35 -12.52 -2.76
N ASP A 45 -4.39 -12.71 -3.60
CA ASP A 45 -5.64 -13.42 -3.32
C ASP A 45 -6.38 -13.00 -2.03
N SER A 46 -6.21 -11.74 -1.56
CA SER A 46 -6.86 -11.25 -0.35
C SER A 46 -7.50 -9.88 -0.54
N TRP A 47 -8.78 -9.87 -0.92
CA TRP A 47 -9.57 -8.65 -1.06
C TRP A 47 -9.77 -7.92 0.27
N ASP A 48 -10.06 -8.66 1.34
CA ASP A 48 -10.29 -8.08 2.67
C ASP A 48 -9.04 -7.36 3.20
N GLU A 49 -7.85 -7.94 2.98
CA GLU A 49 -6.60 -7.30 3.35
C GLU A 49 -6.34 -6.03 2.52
N ALA A 50 -6.68 -6.05 1.22
CA ALA A 50 -6.58 -4.86 0.38
C ALA A 50 -7.50 -3.74 0.86
N LEU A 51 -8.75 -4.05 1.23
CA LEU A 51 -9.70 -3.10 1.83
C LEU A 51 -9.17 -2.53 3.14
N ARG A 52 -8.67 -3.39 4.03
CA ARG A 52 -8.09 -2.97 5.31
C ARG A 52 -6.91 -2.03 5.12
N GLN A 53 -5.98 -2.37 4.23
CA GLN A 53 -4.81 -1.53 3.92
C GLN A 53 -5.21 -0.20 3.27
N ALA A 54 -6.17 -0.23 2.36
CA ALA A 54 -6.68 0.97 1.69
C ALA A 54 -7.31 1.95 2.68
N ALA A 55 -8.10 1.45 3.63
CA ALA A 55 -8.70 2.25 4.69
C ALA A 55 -7.64 2.89 5.59
N LEU A 56 -6.62 2.12 6.03
CA LEU A 56 -5.54 2.60 6.89
C LEU A 56 -4.67 3.66 6.21
N GLN A 57 -4.39 3.49 4.92
CA GLN A 57 -3.51 4.37 4.16
C GLN A 57 -4.24 5.50 3.44
N ASN A 58 -5.59 5.51 3.46
CA ASN A 58 -6.44 6.39 2.67
C ASN A 58 -6.05 6.39 1.18
N LYS A 59 -5.79 5.19 0.64
CA LYS A 59 -5.40 4.98 -0.76
C LYS A 59 -6.52 4.26 -1.52
N TYR A 60 -6.53 4.46 -2.84
CA TYR A 60 -7.34 3.65 -3.75
C TYR A 60 -6.73 2.25 -3.90
N ILE A 61 -7.56 1.31 -4.33
CA ILE A 61 -7.15 -0.07 -4.58
C ILE A 61 -7.05 -0.27 -6.08
N PHE A 62 -5.91 -0.80 -6.55
CA PHE A 62 -5.75 -1.30 -7.90
C PHE A 62 -5.84 -2.82 -7.88
N VAL A 63 -6.77 -3.37 -8.68
CA VAL A 63 -7.04 -4.81 -8.78
C VAL A 63 -6.57 -5.34 -10.13
N ASP A 64 -5.76 -6.41 -10.10
CA ASP A 64 -5.50 -7.32 -11.21
C ASP A 64 -6.36 -8.57 -11.02
N ALA A 65 -7.50 -8.63 -11.70
CA ALA A 65 -8.38 -9.80 -11.71
C ALA A 65 -7.96 -10.72 -12.86
N TYR A 66 -7.37 -11.87 -12.51
CA TYR A 66 -6.77 -12.77 -13.48
C TYR A 66 -7.26 -14.22 -13.34
N ALA A 67 -6.89 -15.06 -14.31
CA ALA A 67 -6.94 -16.51 -14.20
C ALA A 67 -5.57 -17.10 -14.53
N SER A 68 -5.20 -18.21 -13.88
CA SER A 68 -3.85 -18.81 -14.00
C SER A 68 -3.49 -19.28 -15.42
N TRP A 69 -4.47 -19.64 -16.22
CA TRP A 69 -4.32 -20.05 -17.63
C TRP A 69 -4.30 -18.89 -18.62
N CYS A 70 -4.67 -17.68 -18.20
CA CYS A 70 -4.83 -16.51 -19.06
C CYS A 70 -3.49 -16.01 -19.64
N GLY A 71 -3.32 -16.12 -20.94
CA GLY A 71 -2.12 -15.67 -21.67
C GLY A 71 -1.86 -14.16 -21.55
N PRO A 72 -2.83 -13.29 -21.85
CA PRO A 72 -2.68 -11.84 -21.69
C PRO A 72 -2.38 -11.40 -20.24
N CYS A 73 -2.87 -12.11 -19.22
CA CYS A 73 -2.54 -11.84 -17.82
C CYS A 73 -1.06 -12.09 -17.54
N LYS A 74 -0.51 -13.19 -18.09
CA LYS A 74 0.93 -13.49 -17.98
C LYS A 74 1.78 -12.42 -18.68
N MET A 75 1.29 -11.86 -19.80
CA MET A 75 1.95 -10.75 -20.50
C MET A 75 1.96 -9.47 -19.66
N LEU A 76 0.86 -9.12 -18.98
CA LEU A 76 0.80 -7.99 -18.05
C LEU A 76 1.87 -8.14 -16.96
N LYS A 77 1.92 -9.29 -16.28
CA LYS A 77 2.89 -9.55 -15.21
C LYS A 77 4.32 -9.44 -15.73
N LYS A 78 4.59 -9.99 -16.91
CA LYS A 78 5.94 -10.05 -17.47
C LYS A 78 6.46 -8.72 -18.04
N TYR A 79 5.63 -7.92 -18.68
CA TYR A 79 6.06 -6.77 -19.47
C TYR A 79 5.57 -5.43 -18.95
N THR A 80 4.42 -5.39 -18.30
CA THR A 80 3.83 -4.13 -17.85
C THR A 80 4.05 -3.91 -16.36
N PHE A 81 3.69 -4.87 -15.51
CA PHE A 81 3.83 -4.73 -14.05
C PHE A 81 5.29 -4.74 -13.59
N SER A 82 6.18 -5.34 -14.37
CA SER A 82 7.63 -5.35 -14.14
C SER A 82 8.35 -4.09 -14.65
N ASN A 83 7.64 -3.17 -15.27
CA ASN A 83 8.24 -1.91 -15.72
C ASN A 83 8.43 -0.98 -14.52
N GLN A 84 9.65 -0.43 -14.34
CA GLN A 84 10.00 0.39 -13.19
C GLN A 84 9.08 1.61 -13.03
N LYS A 85 8.73 2.31 -14.12
CA LYS A 85 7.85 3.49 -14.04
C LYS A 85 6.44 3.13 -13.56
N VAL A 86 5.93 1.98 -14.03
CA VAL A 86 4.63 1.44 -13.60
C VAL A 86 4.69 1.05 -12.14
N ALA A 87 5.71 0.29 -11.73
CA ALA A 87 5.90 -0.14 -10.36
C ALA A 87 5.99 1.04 -9.40
N ASP A 88 6.83 2.05 -9.71
CA ASP A 88 6.99 3.24 -8.89
C ASP A 88 5.66 3.99 -8.72
N PHE A 89 4.92 4.18 -9.82
CA PHE A 89 3.65 4.89 -9.79
C PHE A 89 2.57 4.13 -9.00
N PHE A 90 2.36 2.83 -9.27
CA PHE A 90 1.31 2.07 -8.63
C PHE A 90 1.61 1.79 -7.15
N ASN A 91 2.84 1.47 -6.80
CA ASN A 91 3.25 1.26 -5.40
C ASN A 91 3.14 2.54 -4.55
N ALA A 92 3.39 3.71 -5.14
CA ALA A 92 3.25 4.98 -4.43
C ALA A 92 1.79 5.37 -4.20
N ASN A 93 0.91 5.11 -5.17
CA ASN A 93 -0.43 5.72 -5.20
C ASN A 93 -1.58 4.78 -4.83
N PHE A 94 -1.38 3.46 -4.91
CA PHE A 94 -2.43 2.47 -4.70
C PHE A 94 -2.03 1.44 -3.65
N VAL A 95 -3.03 0.77 -3.09
CA VAL A 95 -2.91 -0.57 -2.55
C VAL A 95 -3.21 -1.51 -3.72
N ASN A 96 -2.22 -2.34 -4.09
CA ASN A 96 -2.36 -3.21 -5.25
C ASN A 96 -2.72 -4.63 -4.77
N VAL A 97 -3.70 -5.26 -5.42
CA VAL A 97 -4.11 -6.64 -5.15
C VAL A 97 -4.27 -7.41 -6.45
N SER A 98 -3.72 -8.63 -6.50
CA SER A 98 -3.84 -9.56 -7.64
C SER A 98 -4.61 -10.78 -7.18
N ILE A 99 -5.73 -11.11 -7.83
CA ILE A 99 -6.66 -12.14 -7.38
C ILE A 99 -6.90 -13.15 -8.51
N ASP A 100 -6.64 -14.44 -8.22
CA ASP A 100 -7.04 -15.53 -9.12
C ASP A 100 -8.56 -15.73 -9.02
N MET A 101 -9.27 -15.30 -10.04
CA MET A 101 -10.74 -15.31 -10.07
C MET A 101 -11.35 -16.72 -10.12
N GLU A 102 -10.53 -17.75 -10.17
CA GLU A 102 -10.97 -19.16 -10.18
C GLU A 102 -10.61 -19.89 -8.87
N LYS A 103 -10.00 -19.18 -7.87
CA LYS A 103 -9.63 -19.76 -6.59
C LYS A 103 -10.13 -18.95 -5.40
N GLY A 104 -10.24 -19.60 -4.25
CA GLY A 104 -10.65 -18.96 -3.01
C GLY A 104 -11.93 -18.16 -3.15
N ASP A 105 -11.87 -16.87 -2.81
CA ASP A 105 -12.99 -15.93 -2.92
C ASP A 105 -13.17 -15.37 -4.34
N GLY A 106 -12.25 -15.66 -5.25
CA GLY A 106 -12.23 -15.15 -6.62
C GLY A 106 -13.54 -15.34 -7.39
N PRO A 107 -14.17 -16.55 -7.42
CA PRO A 107 -15.44 -16.77 -8.12
C PRO A 107 -16.58 -15.88 -7.59
N SER A 108 -16.65 -15.66 -6.29
CA SER A 108 -17.65 -14.78 -5.66
C SER A 108 -17.41 -13.32 -6.05
N LEU A 109 -16.15 -12.87 -6.02
CA LEU A 109 -15.74 -11.53 -6.44
C LEU A 109 -15.96 -11.31 -7.93
N ALA A 110 -15.64 -12.28 -8.79
CA ALA A 110 -15.90 -12.21 -10.23
C ALA A 110 -17.39 -11.99 -10.54
N THR A 111 -18.26 -12.68 -9.80
CA THR A 111 -19.72 -12.52 -9.89
C THR A 111 -20.16 -11.14 -9.40
N ALA A 112 -19.69 -10.72 -8.22
CA ALA A 112 -20.04 -9.43 -7.62
C ALA A 112 -19.60 -8.24 -8.49
N TRP A 113 -18.43 -8.33 -9.11
CA TRP A 113 -17.88 -7.31 -10.00
C TRP A 113 -18.34 -7.47 -11.46
N ARG A 114 -19.13 -8.50 -11.76
CA ARG A 114 -19.69 -8.80 -13.09
C ARG A 114 -18.61 -8.92 -14.16
N LEU A 115 -17.53 -9.62 -13.86
CA LEU A 115 -16.42 -9.80 -14.78
C LEU A 115 -16.82 -10.64 -15.99
N GLN A 116 -16.41 -10.21 -17.19
CA GLN A 116 -16.74 -10.89 -18.45
C GLN A 116 -15.51 -11.48 -19.13
N ALA A 117 -14.31 -11.08 -18.74
CA ALA A 117 -13.06 -11.50 -19.36
C ALA A 117 -11.87 -11.32 -18.43
N TYR A 118 -10.73 -11.96 -18.75
CA TYR A 118 -9.44 -11.80 -18.06
C TYR A 118 -8.35 -11.38 -19.05
N PRO A 119 -7.40 -10.50 -18.59
CA PRO A 119 -7.43 -9.80 -17.31
C PRO A 119 -8.52 -8.73 -17.28
N THR A 120 -9.07 -8.44 -16.11
CA THR A 120 -9.82 -7.21 -15.86
C THR A 120 -9.07 -6.41 -14.81
N LEU A 121 -8.79 -5.14 -15.13
CA LEU A 121 -8.11 -4.19 -14.24
C LEU A 121 -9.16 -3.23 -13.68
N ILE A 122 -9.19 -3.07 -12.36
CA ILE A 122 -10.21 -2.25 -11.71
C ILE A 122 -9.54 -1.34 -10.67
N ILE A 123 -9.99 -0.09 -10.60
CA ILE A 123 -9.66 0.82 -9.51
C ILE A 123 -10.90 0.98 -8.63
N PHE A 124 -10.74 0.74 -7.34
CA PHE A 124 -11.74 0.97 -6.32
C PHE A 124 -11.32 2.13 -5.42
N ASP A 125 -12.26 2.80 -4.80
CA ASP A 125 -11.95 3.74 -3.71
C ASP A 125 -11.58 2.97 -2.41
N ALA A 126 -11.17 3.71 -1.38
CA ALA A 126 -10.78 3.12 -0.09
C ALA A 126 -11.94 2.42 0.66
N LYS A 127 -13.17 2.54 0.16
CA LYS A 127 -14.37 1.87 0.69
C LYS A 127 -14.80 0.66 -0.16
N GLY A 128 -14.02 0.29 -1.17
CA GLY A 128 -14.32 -0.82 -2.06
C GLY A 128 -15.41 -0.53 -3.10
N ARG A 129 -15.69 0.73 -3.42
CA ARG A 129 -16.63 1.10 -4.48
C ARG A 129 -15.86 1.25 -5.81
N PRO A 130 -16.33 0.65 -6.91
CA PRO A 130 -15.63 0.73 -8.19
C PRO A 130 -15.62 2.16 -8.73
N VAL A 131 -14.47 2.60 -9.20
CA VAL A 131 -14.23 3.93 -9.77
C VAL A 131 -13.99 3.86 -11.27
N LEU A 132 -13.19 2.91 -11.71
CA LEU A 132 -12.79 2.72 -13.09
C LEU A 132 -12.45 1.25 -13.34
N GLY A 133 -12.85 0.70 -14.49
CA GLY A 133 -12.53 -0.67 -14.88
C GLY A 133 -12.31 -0.80 -16.37
N THR A 134 -11.47 -1.77 -16.76
CA THR A 134 -11.22 -2.14 -18.15
C THR A 134 -10.85 -3.61 -18.24
N ALA A 135 -11.15 -4.27 -19.36
CA ALA A 135 -10.77 -5.65 -19.62
C ALA A 135 -9.71 -5.70 -20.75
N GLY A 136 -8.81 -6.67 -20.64
CA GLY A 136 -7.78 -6.94 -21.63
C GLY A 136 -6.39 -6.45 -21.21
N TYR A 137 -5.40 -6.78 -22.05
CA TYR A 137 -4.01 -6.38 -21.87
C TYR A 137 -3.83 -4.87 -22.04
N MET A 138 -3.02 -4.26 -21.18
CA MET A 138 -2.59 -2.86 -21.27
C MET A 138 -1.06 -2.77 -21.34
N GLY A 139 -0.56 -1.92 -22.26
CA GLY A 139 0.85 -1.54 -22.31
C GLY A 139 1.23 -0.60 -21.17
N VAL A 140 2.53 -0.31 -21.07
CA VAL A 140 3.10 0.54 -19.98
C VAL A 140 2.42 1.91 -19.91
N ASN A 141 2.31 2.61 -21.06
CA ASN A 141 1.74 3.95 -21.08
C ASN A 141 0.24 3.94 -20.80
N ASP A 142 -0.47 2.98 -21.39
CA ASP A 142 -1.94 2.83 -21.19
C ASP A 142 -2.27 2.57 -19.72
N LEU A 143 -1.48 1.71 -19.04
CA LEU A 143 -1.69 1.42 -17.63
C LEU A 143 -1.37 2.63 -16.73
N LEU A 144 -0.32 3.40 -17.04
CA LEU A 144 -0.02 4.64 -16.33
C LEU A 144 -1.17 5.66 -16.48
N ASP A 145 -1.72 5.80 -17.67
CA ASP A 145 -2.82 6.74 -17.94
C ASP A 145 -4.12 6.26 -17.30
N PHE A 146 -4.39 4.95 -17.29
CA PHE A 146 -5.49 4.34 -16.54
C PHE A 146 -5.40 4.66 -15.04
N GLY A 147 -4.20 4.49 -14.44
CA GLY A 147 -3.98 4.82 -13.03
C GLY A 147 -4.19 6.31 -12.72
N LYS A 148 -3.65 7.20 -13.56
CA LYS A 148 -3.86 8.66 -13.43
C LYS A 148 -5.34 9.03 -13.55
N GLN A 149 -6.05 8.43 -14.50
CA GLN A 149 -7.50 8.66 -14.69
C GLN A 149 -8.29 8.21 -13.46
N GLY A 150 -7.94 7.05 -12.86
CA GLY A 150 -8.58 6.59 -11.63
C GLY A 150 -8.39 7.58 -10.48
N LEU A 151 -7.17 8.13 -10.31
CA LEU A 151 -6.88 9.12 -9.28
C LEU A 151 -7.58 10.47 -9.53
N SER A 152 -7.75 10.89 -10.79
CA SER A 152 -8.45 12.14 -11.11
C SER A 152 -9.93 12.08 -10.75
N LYS A 153 -10.58 10.92 -10.87
CA LYS A 153 -11.97 10.71 -10.46
C LYS A 153 -12.17 10.79 -8.94
N LYS A 154 -11.11 10.61 -8.15
CA LYS A 154 -11.13 10.83 -6.71
C LYS A 154 -11.51 12.27 -6.33
N SER A 155 -11.02 13.23 -7.11
CA SER A 155 -11.26 14.65 -6.85
C SER A 155 -12.70 15.09 -7.13
N SER A 156 -13.43 14.36 -7.95
CA SER A 156 -14.80 14.72 -8.39
C SER A 156 -15.91 14.14 -7.52
N ALA A 157 -15.57 13.30 -6.54
CA ALA A 157 -16.54 12.59 -5.68
C ALA A 157 -16.63 13.18 -4.25
N ILE A 158 -16.16 14.42 -4.06
CA ILE A 158 -16.26 15.18 -2.80
C ILE A 158 -17.43 16.13 -2.89
#